data_1242a72ed4ed8d3ed72626aaa3aa242e
#
_entry.id   1242a72ed4ed8d3ed72626aaa3aa242e
#
_cell.length_a   1.000
_cell.length_b   1.000
_cell.length_c   1.000
_cell.angle_alpha   90.00
_cell.angle_beta   90.00
_cell.angle_gamma   90.00
#
_symmetry.space_group_name_H-M   'P 1'
#
loop_
_entity.id
_entity.type
_entity.pdbx_description
1 polymer ?
#
loop_
_entity_poly.entity_id
_entity_poly.type
_entity_poly.pdbx_seq_one_letter_code
_entity_poly.pdbx_strand_id
1 'polypeptide(L)'
;MGILNVTPDSFSDGGQFHAGNESGVFHIALDKTLAHAQAMLAAGASIIDVGGESTRPGALAISEQEEADRVLPIVEAIRARLDVAVSVDTSSPSVMRAAIDLGAGLINDVRALGRDGALEALAHRDTAICLMHMRGQPQTMQEGVVYADVVEEVMAFLRARIDACLAAGILHERLILDPGFGFGKTPAHNYQLLRELGKFQVLGLPILVGISRKSMLGAATGRAVDMRLAAGIAATMVALNHGAAIIRTHDVAPTIDAINIHRAIAGTPITQG
;
A
#
# COMPACT_ATOMS: atom_id res chain seq x y z
N MET A 1 -1.21 -5.42 7.13
CA MET A 1 -1.20 -3.96 6.89
C MET A 1 -2.61 -3.52 6.50
N GLY A 2 -3.24 -2.69 7.33
CA GLY A 2 -4.58 -2.13 7.08
C GLY A 2 -4.49 -0.84 6.28
N ILE A 3 -5.39 -0.65 5.29
CA ILE A 3 -5.42 0.51 4.40
C ILE A 3 -6.29 1.60 5.02
N LEU A 4 -5.71 2.77 5.30
CA LEU A 4 -6.40 3.94 5.84
C LEU A 4 -6.31 5.11 4.83
N ASN A 5 -7.28 5.19 3.91
CA ASN A 5 -7.34 6.29 2.95
C ASN A 5 -7.98 7.53 3.59
N VAL A 6 -7.28 8.65 3.54
CA VAL A 6 -7.74 9.96 4.06
C VAL A 6 -8.09 10.90 2.90
N THR A 7 -8.82 10.38 1.92
CA THR A 7 -9.33 11.14 0.77
C THR A 7 -10.77 11.59 1.04
N PRO A 8 -11.26 12.66 0.37
CA PRO A 8 -12.64 13.13 0.52
C PRO A 8 -13.70 12.05 0.35
N ASP A 9 -13.44 11.12 -0.60
CA ASP A 9 -14.38 10.03 -0.93
C ASP A 9 -14.38 8.89 0.10
N SER A 10 -13.34 8.77 0.93
CA SER A 10 -13.16 7.64 1.85
C SER A 10 -14.05 7.74 3.10
N PHE A 11 -14.58 8.92 3.38
CA PHE A 11 -15.44 9.20 4.54
C PHE A 11 -16.86 9.64 4.16
N SER A 12 -17.19 9.61 2.87
CA SER A 12 -18.54 9.91 2.39
C SER A 12 -19.45 8.68 2.51
N ASP A 13 -20.00 8.47 3.69
CA ASP A 13 -21.29 7.80 3.80
C ASP A 13 -22.33 8.77 3.21
N GLY A 14 -22.52 8.74 1.88
CA GLY A 14 -23.62 9.42 1.21
C GLY A 14 -23.68 10.94 1.34
N GLY A 15 -22.60 11.68 1.08
CA GLY A 15 -22.71 13.10 0.70
C GLY A 15 -22.96 14.13 1.80
N GLN A 16 -22.66 13.89 3.07
CA GLN A 16 -22.98 14.82 4.18
C GLN A 16 -21.80 15.56 4.81
N PHE A 17 -20.62 15.58 4.21
CA PHE A 17 -19.49 16.32 4.76
C PHE A 17 -18.97 17.42 3.83
N HIS A 18 -19.85 18.21 3.25
CA HIS A 18 -19.57 19.60 2.94
C HIS A 18 -19.95 20.45 4.16
N ALA A 19 -19.13 20.44 5.20
CA ALA A 19 -19.13 21.52 6.14
C ALA A 19 -18.57 22.74 5.38
N GLY A 20 -19.47 23.60 4.89
CA GLY A 20 -19.12 24.82 4.22
C GLY A 20 -18.29 25.70 5.14
N ASN A 21 -16.99 25.80 4.87
CA ASN A 21 -16.18 26.93 5.21
C ASN A 21 -15.67 27.52 3.90
N GLU A 22 -15.80 28.82 3.76
CA GLU A 22 -15.46 29.63 2.58
C GLU A 22 -13.97 29.55 2.16
N SER A 23 -13.15 28.71 2.81
CA SER A 23 -11.73 28.54 2.54
C SER A 23 -11.35 27.29 1.73
N GLY A 24 -12.30 26.40 1.37
CA GLY A 24 -11.99 25.17 0.60
C GLY A 24 -11.06 24.17 1.29
N VAL A 25 -10.79 24.34 2.58
CA VAL A 25 -9.91 23.44 3.36
C VAL A 25 -10.65 22.16 3.68
N PHE A 26 -10.05 21.03 3.31
CA PHE A 26 -10.54 19.71 3.63
C PHE A 26 -10.35 19.43 5.13
N HIS A 27 -11.43 19.44 5.91
CA HIS A 27 -11.40 19.03 7.30
C HIS A 27 -11.56 17.50 7.40
N ILE A 28 -10.46 16.82 7.73
CA ILE A 28 -10.48 15.40 8.05
C ILE A 28 -11.27 15.23 9.35
N ALA A 29 -12.22 14.31 9.35
CA ALA A 29 -12.87 13.87 10.58
C ALA A 29 -11.91 13.00 11.39
N LEU A 30 -10.96 13.64 12.10
CA LEU A 30 -9.86 13.01 12.81
C LEU A 30 -10.33 11.88 13.74
N ASP A 31 -11.41 12.11 14.49
CA ASP A 31 -11.94 11.10 15.42
C ASP A 31 -12.46 9.87 14.71
N LYS A 32 -13.12 10.01 13.56
CA LYS A 32 -13.59 8.87 12.75
C LYS A 32 -12.42 8.08 12.17
N THR A 33 -11.39 8.79 11.70
CA THR A 33 -10.18 8.19 11.14
C THR A 33 -9.42 7.40 12.21
N LEU A 34 -9.29 7.95 13.41
CA LEU A 34 -8.67 7.26 14.55
C LEU A 34 -9.50 6.06 15.00
N ALA A 35 -10.81 6.17 15.09
CA ALA A 35 -11.70 5.05 15.42
C ALA A 35 -11.54 3.90 14.40
N HIS A 36 -11.40 4.24 13.10
CA HIS A 36 -11.15 3.24 12.06
C HIS A 36 -9.76 2.59 12.21
N ALA A 37 -8.71 3.37 12.47
CA ALA A 37 -7.36 2.83 12.75
C ALA A 37 -7.37 1.91 13.97
N GLN A 38 -8.08 2.30 15.04
CA GLN A 38 -8.24 1.49 16.24
C GLN A 38 -8.99 0.19 15.98
N ALA A 39 -10.05 0.23 15.15
CA ALA A 39 -10.78 -0.97 14.73
C ALA A 39 -9.89 -1.92 13.91
N MET A 40 -9.05 -1.40 13.02
CA MET A 40 -8.07 -2.22 12.27
C MET A 40 -7.04 -2.86 13.22
N LEU A 41 -6.53 -2.12 14.22
CA LEU A 41 -5.61 -2.64 15.22
C LEU A 41 -6.28 -3.76 16.04
N ALA A 42 -7.50 -3.53 16.52
CA ALA A 42 -8.27 -4.54 17.24
C ALA A 42 -8.59 -5.78 16.39
N ALA A 43 -8.69 -5.62 15.07
CA ALA A 43 -8.83 -6.71 14.11
C ALA A 43 -7.49 -7.43 13.78
N GLY A 44 -6.37 -7.03 14.41
CA GLY A 44 -5.06 -7.68 14.27
C GLY A 44 -4.13 -7.04 13.24
N ALA A 45 -4.40 -5.83 12.74
CA ALA A 45 -3.44 -5.13 11.90
C ALA A 45 -2.18 -4.76 12.68
N SER A 46 -1.01 -5.13 12.17
CA SER A 46 0.29 -4.77 12.75
C SER A 46 0.86 -3.47 12.16
N ILE A 47 0.34 -3.02 11.04
CA ILE A 47 0.74 -1.80 10.34
C ILE A 47 -0.52 -1.11 9.84
N ILE A 48 -0.63 0.21 10.03
CA ILE A 48 -1.66 1.06 9.41
C ILE A 48 -1.00 1.90 8.32
N ASP A 49 -1.50 1.79 7.09
CA ASP A 49 -0.97 2.49 5.92
C ASP A 49 -1.85 3.69 5.57
N VAL A 50 -1.35 4.88 5.85
CA VAL A 50 -2.07 6.14 5.71
C VAL A 50 -1.79 6.75 4.34
N GLY A 51 -2.82 6.94 3.50
CA GLY A 51 -2.68 7.53 2.17
C GLY A 51 -3.59 8.73 1.95
N GLY A 52 -3.01 9.85 1.50
CA GLY A 52 -3.73 11.12 1.21
C GLY A 52 -4.06 11.33 -0.27
N GLU A 53 -3.32 10.71 -1.18
CA GLU A 53 -3.54 10.75 -2.63
C GLU A 53 -4.31 9.50 -3.06
N SER A 54 -5.33 9.67 -3.90
CA SER A 54 -6.00 8.54 -4.54
C SER A 54 -5.17 8.05 -5.74
N THR A 55 -4.71 6.80 -5.70
CA THR A 55 -4.01 6.16 -6.81
C THR A 55 -4.94 5.35 -7.72
N ARG A 56 -6.27 5.54 -7.61
CA ARG A 56 -7.27 4.91 -8.49
C ARG A 56 -7.15 5.46 -9.91
N PRO A 57 -7.45 4.65 -10.95
CA PRO A 57 -7.52 5.15 -12.32
C PRO A 57 -8.44 6.38 -12.43
N GLY A 58 -7.96 7.45 -13.09
CA GLY A 58 -8.71 8.69 -13.26
C GLY A 58 -8.74 9.63 -12.05
N ALA A 59 -8.07 9.32 -10.94
CA ALA A 59 -7.99 10.23 -9.81
C ALA A 59 -7.20 11.50 -10.18
N LEU A 60 -7.67 12.65 -9.69
CA LEU A 60 -6.96 13.91 -9.83
C LEU A 60 -5.73 13.93 -8.91
N ALA A 61 -4.61 14.41 -9.44
CA ALA A 61 -3.44 14.66 -8.62
C ALA A 61 -3.72 15.82 -7.66
N ILE A 62 -3.23 15.70 -6.44
CA ILE A 62 -3.29 16.75 -5.43
C ILE A 62 -1.92 17.40 -5.26
N SER A 63 -1.89 18.62 -4.67
CA SER A 63 -0.62 19.25 -4.32
C SER A 63 0.05 18.54 -3.14
N GLU A 64 1.39 18.65 -3.04
CA GLU A 64 2.13 18.11 -1.89
C GLU A 64 1.65 18.70 -0.56
N GLN A 65 1.27 20.00 -0.56
CA GLN A 65 0.72 20.64 0.63
C GLN A 65 -0.62 20.03 1.04
N GLU A 66 -1.51 19.79 0.08
CA GLU A 66 -2.81 19.17 0.35
C GLU A 66 -2.65 17.72 0.84
N GLU A 67 -1.69 16.98 0.28
CA GLU A 67 -1.34 15.62 0.76
C GLU A 67 -0.82 15.68 2.20
N ALA A 68 0.10 16.61 2.50
CA ALA A 68 0.63 16.83 3.84
C ALA A 68 -0.48 17.17 4.85
N ASP A 69 -1.37 18.09 4.50
CA ASP A 69 -2.48 18.54 5.36
C ASP A 69 -3.45 17.39 5.68
N ARG A 70 -3.59 16.41 4.77
CA ARG A 70 -4.41 15.21 4.98
C ARG A 70 -3.73 14.16 5.84
N VAL A 71 -2.45 13.88 5.57
CA VAL A 71 -1.74 12.71 6.11
C VAL A 71 -1.10 12.99 7.46
N LEU A 72 -0.39 14.11 7.60
CA LEU A 72 0.46 14.35 8.78
C LEU A 72 -0.31 14.44 10.10
N PRO A 73 -1.49 15.10 10.20
CA PRO A 73 -2.27 15.11 11.43
C PRO A 73 -2.75 13.71 11.85
N ILE A 74 -3.01 12.83 10.88
CA ILE A 74 -3.43 11.46 11.15
C ILE A 74 -2.25 10.61 11.65
N VAL A 75 -1.08 10.74 11.03
CA VAL A 75 0.15 10.06 11.48
C VAL A 75 0.47 10.45 12.92
N GLU A 76 0.48 11.75 13.24
CA GLU A 76 0.71 12.27 14.59
C GLU A 76 -0.30 11.69 15.60
N ALA A 77 -1.58 11.73 15.24
CA ALA A 77 -2.64 11.25 16.12
C ALA A 77 -2.60 9.75 16.38
N ILE A 78 -2.28 8.93 15.36
CA ILE A 78 -2.11 7.48 15.50
C ILE A 78 -0.89 7.21 16.39
N ARG A 79 0.25 7.85 16.12
CA ARG A 79 1.49 7.67 16.91
C ARG A 79 1.33 8.06 18.38
N ALA A 80 0.53 9.08 18.67
CA ALA A 80 0.28 9.53 20.05
C ALA A 80 -0.67 8.60 20.84
N ARG A 81 -1.52 7.82 20.17
CA ARG A 81 -2.66 7.14 20.83
C ARG A 81 -2.70 5.63 20.64
N LEU A 82 -2.04 5.09 19.62
CA LEU A 82 -2.10 3.67 19.27
C LEU A 82 -0.68 3.07 19.22
N ASP A 83 -0.53 1.89 19.80
CA ASP A 83 0.71 1.10 19.71
C ASP A 83 0.69 0.24 18.45
N VAL A 84 0.96 0.89 17.30
CA VAL A 84 0.96 0.24 15.98
C VAL A 84 2.00 0.90 15.08
N ALA A 85 2.62 0.12 14.20
CA ALA A 85 3.50 0.68 13.19
C ALA A 85 2.70 1.50 12.16
N VAL A 86 3.18 2.69 11.83
CA VAL A 86 2.57 3.56 10.82
C VAL A 86 3.39 3.51 9.53
N SER A 87 2.70 3.24 8.44
CA SER A 87 3.16 3.39 7.06
C SER A 87 2.50 4.61 6.43
N VAL A 88 3.21 5.33 5.57
CA VAL A 88 2.66 6.44 4.79
C VAL A 88 2.79 6.14 3.31
N ASP A 89 1.62 6.06 2.62
CA ASP A 89 1.52 5.88 1.16
C ASP A 89 1.68 7.25 0.49
N THR A 90 2.91 7.56 0.08
CA THR A 90 3.27 8.84 -0.55
C THR A 90 4.44 8.70 -1.50
N SER A 91 4.44 9.51 -2.56
CA SER A 91 5.60 9.71 -3.45
C SER A 91 6.21 11.12 -3.32
N SER A 92 5.73 11.93 -2.38
CA SER A 92 6.19 13.32 -2.17
C SER A 92 7.36 13.37 -1.20
N PRO A 93 8.55 13.84 -1.62
CA PRO A 93 9.73 13.90 -0.73
C PRO A 93 9.53 14.79 0.50
N SER A 94 8.71 15.81 0.41
CA SER A 94 8.38 16.69 1.54
C SER A 94 7.52 15.97 2.58
N VAL A 95 6.48 15.24 2.11
CA VAL A 95 5.60 14.43 2.97
C VAL A 95 6.38 13.26 3.59
N MET A 96 7.26 12.59 2.83
CA MET A 96 8.14 11.53 3.34
C MET A 96 8.94 12.01 4.55
N ARG A 97 9.65 13.14 4.42
CA ARG A 97 10.45 13.71 5.52
C ARG A 97 9.59 14.02 6.76
N ALA A 98 8.50 14.75 6.54
CA ALA A 98 7.62 15.17 7.63
C ALA A 98 6.97 13.97 8.35
N ALA A 99 6.54 12.95 7.60
CA ALA A 99 5.95 11.75 8.17
C ALA A 99 6.95 10.96 9.02
N ILE A 100 8.22 10.85 8.58
CA ILE A 100 9.29 10.19 9.34
C ILE A 100 9.60 10.99 10.63
N ASP A 101 9.64 12.30 10.55
CA ASP A 101 9.87 13.15 11.73
C ASP A 101 8.74 13.02 12.77
N LEU A 102 7.52 12.66 12.34
CA LEU A 102 6.39 12.29 13.20
C LEU A 102 6.40 10.81 13.66
N GLY A 103 7.39 10.02 13.23
CA GLY A 103 7.57 8.64 13.66
C GLY A 103 6.94 7.57 12.75
N ALA A 104 6.69 7.87 11.47
CA ALA A 104 6.35 6.84 10.51
C ALA A 104 7.50 5.84 10.35
N GLY A 105 7.21 4.55 10.50
CA GLY A 105 8.20 3.47 10.41
C GLY A 105 8.38 2.90 9.00
N LEU A 106 7.49 3.24 8.07
CA LEU A 106 7.53 2.77 6.69
C LEU A 106 7.05 3.88 5.74
N ILE A 107 7.76 4.06 4.62
CA ILE A 107 7.27 4.80 3.46
C ILE A 107 6.88 3.79 2.37
N ASN A 108 5.63 3.83 1.95
CA ASN A 108 5.09 3.01 0.87
C ASN A 108 4.97 3.88 -0.38
N ASP A 109 5.89 3.73 -1.33
CA ASP A 109 5.92 4.60 -2.51
C ASP A 109 5.54 3.85 -3.79
N VAL A 110 4.37 4.19 -4.32
CA VAL A 110 3.84 3.62 -5.58
C VAL A 110 4.71 3.98 -6.81
N ARG A 111 5.65 4.93 -6.68
CA ARG A 111 6.61 5.34 -7.71
C ARG A 111 8.04 4.86 -7.42
N ALA A 112 8.22 4.03 -6.40
CA ALA A 112 9.49 3.40 -6.03
C ALA A 112 10.66 4.40 -5.95
N LEU A 113 10.47 5.52 -5.28
CA LEU A 113 11.41 6.65 -5.14
C LEU A 113 11.87 7.24 -6.48
N GLY A 114 11.00 7.18 -7.50
CA GLY A 114 11.29 7.72 -8.83
C GLY A 114 11.11 9.22 -8.97
N ARG A 115 10.54 9.93 -7.98
CA ARG A 115 10.46 11.40 -7.99
C ARG A 115 11.79 12.03 -7.58
N ASP A 116 12.10 13.18 -8.16
CA ASP A 116 13.27 13.97 -7.80
C ASP A 116 13.25 14.30 -6.30
N GLY A 117 14.38 14.07 -5.62
CA GLY A 117 14.52 14.29 -4.18
C GLY A 117 13.97 13.18 -3.27
N ALA A 118 13.35 12.11 -3.81
CA ALA A 118 12.80 11.03 -3.00
C ALA A 118 13.91 10.13 -2.40
N LEU A 119 14.94 9.81 -3.17
CA LEU A 119 16.10 9.07 -2.67
C LEU A 119 16.82 9.83 -1.56
N GLU A 120 17.08 11.12 -1.77
CA GLU A 120 17.74 12.01 -0.82
C GLU A 120 16.92 12.18 0.47
N ALA A 121 15.58 12.19 0.35
CA ALA A 121 14.70 12.29 1.51
C ALA A 121 14.87 11.13 2.49
N LEU A 122 15.29 9.94 1.99
CA LEU A 122 15.34 8.68 2.73
C LEU A 122 16.76 8.14 2.95
N ALA A 123 17.79 8.67 2.28
CA ALA A 123 19.15 8.14 2.29
C ALA A 123 19.74 7.95 3.70
N HIS A 124 19.51 8.90 4.60
CA HIS A 124 20.08 8.93 5.96
C HIS A 124 19.04 8.74 7.07
N ARG A 125 17.91 8.11 6.75
CA ARG A 125 16.82 7.83 7.69
C ARG A 125 16.78 6.34 8.02
N ASP A 126 16.26 5.99 9.18
CA ASP A 126 16.17 4.59 9.64
C ASP A 126 14.75 4.02 9.44
N THR A 127 14.11 4.38 8.32
CA THR A 127 12.73 4.02 7.99
C THR A 127 12.71 2.94 6.92
N ALA A 128 11.84 1.94 7.03
CA ALA A 128 11.61 0.96 5.98
C ALA A 128 10.98 1.61 4.74
N ILE A 129 11.21 1.02 3.56
CA ILE A 129 10.78 1.59 2.28
C ILE A 129 10.19 0.48 1.42
N CYS A 130 8.94 0.65 1.01
CA CYS A 130 8.31 -0.24 0.03
C CYS A 130 8.43 0.37 -1.37
N LEU A 131 9.11 -0.36 -2.26
CA LEU A 131 9.30 -0.02 -3.66
C LEU A 131 8.24 -0.75 -4.50
N MET A 132 7.26 -0.02 -5.05
CA MET A 132 6.22 -0.63 -5.86
C MET A 132 6.45 -0.42 -7.36
N HIS A 133 6.22 -1.47 -8.15
CA HIS A 133 6.20 -1.36 -9.60
C HIS A 133 4.88 -0.81 -10.13
N MET A 134 4.95 0.28 -10.89
CA MET A 134 3.84 0.81 -11.69
C MET A 134 4.32 1.11 -13.11
N ARG A 135 3.48 0.83 -14.12
CA ARG A 135 3.71 1.26 -15.50
C ARG A 135 2.76 2.41 -15.83
N GLY A 136 3.31 3.52 -16.33
CA GLY A 136 2.55 4.74 -16.61
C GLY A 136 2.30 5.59 -15.37
N GLN A 137 1.29 6.43 -15.42
CA GLN A 137 0.83 7.28 -14.32
C GLN A 137 -0.54 6.78 -13.84
N PRO A 138 -0.96 7.02 -12.59
CA PRO A 138 -2.26 6.56 -12.08
C PRO A 138 -3.43 6.90 -13.00
N GLN A 139 -3.41 8.06 -13.66
CA GLN A 139 -4.47 8.53 -14.54
C GLN A 139 -4.58 7.70 -15.82
N THR A 140 -3.47 7.24 -16.41
CA THR A 140 -3.39 6.62 -17.73
C THR A 140 -2.85 5.18 -17.70
N MET A 141 -2.51 4.66 -16.53
CA MET A 141 -1.82 3.36 -16.38
C MET A 141 -2.60 2.14 -16.93
N GLN A 142 -3.89 2.29 -17.22
CA GLN A 142 -4.71 1.20 -17.81
C GLN A 142 -4.80 1.27 -19.33
N GLU A 143 -4.20 2.28 -19.98
CA GLU A 143 -4.24 2.47 -21.41
C GLU A 143 -3.02 1.81 -22.07
N GLY A 144 -3.23 1.02 -23.12
CA GLY A 144 -2.16 0.45 -23.94
C GLY A 144 -1.18 -0.46 -23.18
N VAL A 145 -1.66 -1.18 -22.17
CA VAL A 145 -0.82 -2.02 -21.31
C VAL A 145 -0.26 -3.21 -22.09
N VAL A 146 1.04 -3.21 -22.37
CA VAL A 146 1.73 -4.28 -23.08
C VAL A 146 3.00 -4.68 -22.30
N TYR A 147 3.18 -5.98 -22.06
CA TYR A 147 4.41 -6.59 -21.54
C TYR A 147 4.79 -7.74 -22.48
N ALA A 148 6.07 -7.91 -22.76
CA ALA A 148 6.59 -9.13 -23.39
C ALA A 148 6.57 -10.28 -22.36
N ASP A 149 7.07 -10.03 -21.15
CA ASP A 149 6.90 -10.87 -19.97
C ASP A 149 6.76 -9.96 -18.74
N VAL A 150 5.57 -9.95 -18.13
CA VAL A 150 5.29 -9.05 -17.00
C VAL A 150 6.14 -9.39 -15.77
N VAL A 151 6.48 -10.65 -15.54
CA VAL A 151 7.27 -11.06 -14.37
C VAL A 151 8.70 -10.58 -14.51
N GLU A 152 9.32 -10.83 -15.66
CA GLU A 152 10.70 -10.43 -15.93
C GLU A 152 10.85 -8.90 -15.98
N GLU A 153 9.90 -8.18 -16.61
CA GLU A 153 9.94 -6.71 -16.68
C GLU A 153 9.74 -6.06 -15.30
N VAL A 154 8.82 -6.57 -14.48
CA VAL A 154 8.63 -6.10 -13.09
C VAL A 154 9.86 -6.40 -12.24
N MET A 155 10.45 -7.58 -12.39
CA MET A 155 11.67 -7.96 -11.66
C MET A 155 12.85 -7.08 -12.06
N ALA A 156 13.04 -6.82 -13.35
CA ALA A 156 14.10 -5.94 -13.85
C ALA A 156 13.94 -4.50 -13.32
N PHE A 157 12.71 -3.98 -13.30
CA PHE A 157 12.40 -2.67 -12.72
C PHE A 157 12.76 -2.61 -11.24
N LEU A 158 12.27 -3.57 -10.45
CA LEU A 158 12.54 -3.59 -9.01
C LEU A 158 14.03 -3.71 -8.70
N ARG A 159 14.78 -4.52 -9.46
CA ARG A 159 16.24 -4.63 -9.34
C ARG A 159 16.93 -3.28 -9.60
N ALA A 160 16.54 -2.58 -10.67
CA ALA A 160 17.08 -1.25 -10.96
C ALA A 160 16.75 -0.23 -9.86
N ARG A 161 15.59 -0.32 -9.23
CA ARG A 161 15.23 0.54 -8.09
C ARG A 161 16.01 0.21 -6.82
N ILE A 162 16.24 -1.09 -6.54
CA ILE A 162 17.15 -1.52 -5.46
C ILE A 162 18.54 -0.93 -5.68
N ASP A 163 19.10 -1.08 -6.89
CA ASP A 163 20.44 -0.55 -7.20
C ASP A 163 20.52 0.97 -7.00
N ALA A 164 19.49 1.72 -7.42
CA ALA A 164 19.42 3.16 -7.19
C ALA A 164 19.34 3.51 -5.69
N CYS A 165 18.61 2.76 -4.89
CA CYS A 165 18.56 2.94 -3.44
C CYS A 165 19.92 2.70 -2.78
N LEU A 166 20.59 1.61 -3.15
CA LEU A 166 21.94 1.27 -2.64
C LEU A 166 22.96 2.35 -3.02
N ALA A 167 22.93 2.82 -4.27
CA ALA A 167 23.80 3.90 -4.74
C ALA A 167 23.56 5.23 -3.98
N ALA A 168 22.34 5.48 -3.51
CA ALA A 168 22.01 6.63 -2.67
C ALA A 168 22.33 6.43 -1.18
N GLY A 169 22.92 5.28 -0.79
CA GLY A 169 23.26 4.96 0.60
C GLY A 169 22.10 4.42 1.45
N ILE A 170 21.00 4.03 0.83
CA ILE A 170 19.90 3.34 1.52
C ILE A 170 20.29 1.87 1.70
N LEU A 171 20.19 1.35 2.92
CA LEU A 171 20.59 -0.01 3.23
C LEU A 171 19.59 -1.03 2.64
N HIS A 172 20.10 -2.17 2.16
CA HIS A 172 19.30 -3.22 1.53
C HIS A 172 18.19 -3.75 2.45
N GLU A 173 18.51 -3.98 3.73
CA GLU A 173 17.58 -4.49 4.74
C GLU A 173 16.40 -3.58 5.06
N ARG A 174 16.41 -2.33 4.60
CA ARG A 174 15.30 -1.38 4.75
C ARG A 174 14.27 -1.50 3.64
N LEU A 175 14.56 -2.26 2.58
CA LEU A 175 13.72 -2.33 1.40
C LEU A 175 12.68 -3.44 1.48
N ILE A 176 11.49 -3.15 0.97
CA ILE A 176 10.36 -4.07 0.77
C ILE A 176 9.94 -3.93 -0.70
N LEU A 177 9.53 -5.01 -1.34
CA LEU A 177 9.13 -5.00 -2.75
C LEU A 177 7.64 -5.22 -2.90
N ASP A 178 6.97 -4.43 -3.76
CA ASP A 178 5.60 -4.68 -4.20
C ASP A 178 5.57 -4.81 -5.73
N PRO A 179 5.18 -5.97 -6.29
CA PRO A 179 5.02 -6.15 -7.74
C PRO A 179 3.95 -5.25 -8.36
N GLY A 180 3.13 -4.55 -7.55
CA GLY A 180 2.17 -3.56 -7.99
C GLY A 180 0.98 -4.15 -8.73
N PHE A 181 0.26 -5.07 -8.10
CA PHE A 181 -0.99 -5.63 -8.65
C PHE A 181 -1.98 -4.52 -8.99
N GLY A 182 -2.53 -4.54 -10.22
CA GLY A 182 -3.51 -3.56 -10.68
C GLY A 182 -2.92 -2.23 -11.20
N PHE A 183 -1.62 -1.98 -11.07
CA PHE A 183 -0.96 -0.77 -11.53
C PHE A 183 -0.31 -0.99 -12.90
N GLY A 184 -0.97 -0.51 -13.96
CA GLY A 184 -0.51 -0.68 -15.34
C GLY A 184 -0.46 -2.15 -15.78
N LYS A 185 -1.42 -2.97 -15.38
CA LYS A 185 -1.46 -4.41 -15.65
C LYS A 185 -2.87 -4.89 -15.97
N THR A 186 -3.01 -5.72 -16.99
CA THR A 186 -4.27 -6.41 -17.30
C THR A 186 -4.59 -7.49 -16.24
N PRO A 187 -5.82 -8.01 -16.17
CA PRO A 187 -6.13 -9.14 -15.30
C PRO A 187 -5.21 -10.34 -15.54
N ALA A 188 -4.90 -10.67 -16.80
CA ALA A 188 -4.00 -11.77 -17.16
C ALA A 188 -2.59 -11.55 -16.60
N HIS A 189 -2.04 -10.34 -16.73
CA HIS A 189 -0.73 -9.97 -16.15
C HIS A 189 -0.74 -10.10 -14.63
N ASN A 190 -1.80 -9.66 -13.96
CA ASN A 190 -1.91 -9.80 -12.50
C ASN A 190 -1.97 -11.28 -12.06
N TYR A 191 -2.69 -12.13 -12.78
CA TYR A 191 -2.72 -13.57 -12.46
C TYR A 191 -1.40 -14.26 -12.76
N GLN A 192 -0.66 -13.84 -13.80
CA GLN A 192 0.69 -14.34 -14.05
C GLN A 192 1.63 -13.96 -12.90
N LEU A 193 1.64 -12.69 -12.48
CA LEU A 193 2.44 -12.23 -11.33
C LEU A 193 2.10 -12.98 -10.05
N LEU A 194 0.82 -13.24 -9.77
CA LEU A 194 0.41 -13.96 -8.58
C LEU A 194 0.87 -15.43 -8.61
N ARG A 195 0.73 -16.10 -9.75
CA ARG A 195 1.18 -17.48 -9.96
C ARG A 195 2.69 -17.62 -9.81
N GLU A 196 3.43 -16.61 -10.25
CA GLU A 196 4.89 -16.63 -10.31
C GLU A 196 5.56 -15.75 -9.24
N LEU A 197 4.79 -15.33 -8.22
CA LEU A 197 5.24 -14.42 -7.16
C LEU A 197 6.51 -14.93 -6.45
N GLY A 198 6.65 -16.24 -6.28
CA GLY A 198 7.82 -16.85 -5.66
C GLY A 198 9.15 -16.54 -6.37
N LYS A 199 9.13 -16.18 -7.66
CA LYS A 199 10.35 -15.80 -8.38
C LYS A 199 11.00 -14.53 -7.82
N PHE A 200 10.21 -13.62 -7.23
CA PHE A 200 10.74 -12.38 -6.65
C PHE A 200 11.58 -12.61 -5.39
N GLN A 201 11.50 -13.78 -4.76
CA GLN A 201 12.31 -14.14 -3.59
C GLN A 201 13.82 -14.13 -3.90
N VAL A 202 14.22 -14.29 -5.16
CA VAL A 202 15.63 -14.20 -5.60
C VAL A 202 16.24 -12.82 -5.32
N LEU A 203 15.44 -11.78 -5.14
CA LEU A 203 15.88 -10.43 -4.78
C LEU A 203 16.24 -10.29 -3.29
N GLY A 204 15.97 -11.33 -2.46
CA GLY A 204 16.38 -11.38 -1.06
C GLY A 204 15.64 -10.40 -0.13
N LEU A 205 14.49 -9.85 -0.55
CA LEU A 205 13.73 -8.83 0.16
C LEU A 205 12.31 -9.31 0.46
N PRO A 206 11.67 -8.81 1.54
CA PRO A 206 10.26 -9.08 1.82
C PRO A 206 9.35 -8.59 0.69
N ILE A 207 8.31 -9.37 0.39
CA ILE A 207 7.34 -9.04 -0.66
C ILE A 207 6.04 -8.57 0.00
N LEU A 208 5.60 -7.36 -0.35
CA LEU A 208 4.29 -6.82 -0.02
C LEU A 208 3.32 -7.09 -1.17
N VAL A 209 2.10 -7.52 -0.83
CA VAL A 209 1.04 -7.80 -1.79
C VAL A 209 -0.24 -7.08 -1.42
N GLY A 210 -0.73 -6.22 -2.32
CA GLY A 210 -1.98 -5.49 -2.21
C GLY A 210 -2.97 -5.88 -3.30
N ILE A 211 -3.84 -6.89 -3.07
CA ILE A 211 -4.84 -7.37 -4.05
C ILE A 211 -6.26 -6.98 -3.63
N SER A 212 -6.47 -6.58 -2.38
CA SER A 212 -7.79 -6.33 -1.79
C SER A 212 -8.67 -5.45 -2.67
N ARG A 213 -9.86 -5.96 -3.01
CA ARG A 213 -10.93 -5.34 -3.80
C ARG A 213 -10.54 -4.94 -5.24
N LYS A 214 -9.34 -5.30 -5.73
CA LYS A 214 -8.86 -4.90 -7.08
C LYS A 214 -9.66 -5.51 -8.22
N SER A 215 -9.61 -4.84 -9.39
CA SER A 215 -10.39 -5.17 -10.59
C SER A 215 -10.13 -6.58 -11.12
N MET A 216 -8.92 -7.13 -10.96
CA MET A 216 -8.60 -8.49 -11.35
C MET A 216 -9.54 -9.52 -10.70
N LEU A 217 -9.92 -9.31 -9.43
CA LEU A 217 -10.85 -10.20 -8.72
C LEU A 217 -12.25 -10.15 -9.34
N GLY A 218 -12.72 -8.94 -9.70
CA GLY A 218 -13.97 -8.77 -10.41
C GLY A 218 -13.96 -9.40 -11.81
N ALA A 219 -12.84 -9.30 -12.53
CA ALA A 219 -12.69 -9.88 -13.85
C ALA A 219 -12.84 -11.42 -13.85
N ALA A 220 -12.38 -12.10 -12.80
CA ALA A 220 -12.52 -13.55 -12.69
C ALA A 220 -13.88 -14.00 -12.15
N THR A 221 -14.53 -13.18 -11.33
CA THR A 221 -15.73 -13.62 -10.57
C THR A 221 -17.03 -12.97 -11.04
N GLY A 222 -16.96 -11.93 -11.89
CA GLY A 222 -18.10 -11.09 -12.25
C GLY A 222 -18.65 -10.23 -11.10
N ARG A 223 -17.94 -10.16 -9.94
CA ARG A 223 -18.44 -9.51 -8.74
C ARG A 223 -18.14 -8.00 -8.71
N ALA A 224 -19.11 -7.23 -8.21
CA ALA A 224 -18.92 -5.82 -7.86
C ALA A 224 -17.87 -5.66 -6.73
N VAL A 225 -17.33 -4.46 -6.55
CA VAL A 225 -16.18 -4.21 -5.67
C VAL A 225 -16.42 -4.59 -4.21
N ASP A 226 -17.61 -4.35 -3.70
CA ASP A 226 -18.07 -4.68 -2.35
C ASP A 226 -18.27 -6.19 -2.12
N MET A 227 -18.42 -6.97 -3.19
CA MET A 227 -18.64 -8.42 -3.16
C MET A 227 -17.36 -9.24 -3.41
N ARG A 228 -16.18 -8.61 -3.41
CA ARG A 228 -14.90 -9.27 -3.75
C ARG A 228 -14.15 -9.87 -2.57
N LEU A 229 -14.72 -9.85 -1.35
CA LEU A 229 -14.03 -10.34 -0.15
C LEU A 229 -13.53 -11.78 -0.30
N ALA A 230 -14.42 -12.73 -0.62
CA ALA A 230 -14.04 -14.15 -0.75
C ALA A 230 -12.94 -14.37 -1.81
N ALA A 231 -13.04 -13.69 -2.97
CA ALA A 231 -12.01 -13.73 -4.00
C ALA A 231 -10.69 -13.11 -3.54
N GLY A 232 -10.75 -12.04 -2.74
CA GLY A 232 -9.59 -11.39 -2.13
C GLY A 232 -8.86 -12.33 -1.17
N ILE A 233 -9.60 -13.03 -0.30
CA ILE A 233 -9.04 -14.02 0.64
C ILE A 233 -8.40 -15.19 -0.11
N ALA A 234 -9.07 -15.73 -1.16
CA ALA A 234 -8.50 -16.79 -1.98
C ALA A 234 -7.17 -16.36 -2.63
N ALA A 235 -7.12 -15.17 -3.22
CA ALA A 235 -5.89 -14.63 -3.80
C ALA A 235 -4.80 -14.36 -2.75
N THR A 236 -5.18 -13.91 -1.54
CA THR A 236 -4.26 -13.75 -0.40
C THR A 236 -3.62 -15.08 0.00
N MET A 237 -4.38 -16.17 0.09
CA MET A 237 -3.84 -17.48 0.40
C MET A 237 -2.81 -17.94 -0.66
N VAL A 238 -3.08 -17.67 -1.94
CA VAL A 238 -2.11 -17.97 -3.01
C VAL A 238 -0.85 -17.10 -2.84
N ALA A 239 -0.99 -15.81 -2.54
CA ALA A 239 0.14 -14.92 -2.31
C ALA A 239 1.02 -15.39 -1.13
N LEU A 240 0.41 -15.78 -0.01
CA LEU A 240 1.12 -16.30 1.17
C LEU A 240 1.88 -17.59 0.83
N ASN A 241 1.27 -18.53 0.10
CA ASN A 241 1.92 -19.77 -0.34
C ASN A 241 3.11 -19.50 -1.29
N HIS A 242 3.12 -18.38 -1.98
CA HIS A 242 4.22 -17.94 -2.84
C HIS A 242 5.19 -16.94 -2.16
N GLY A 243 5.11 -16.79 -0.83
CA GLY A 243 6.11 -16.09 -0.04
C GLY A 243 5.83 -14.59 0.18
N ALA A 244 4.58 -14.14 0.03
CA ALA A 244 4.21 -12.80 0.49
C ALA A 244 4.46 -12.66 2.00
N ALA A 245 5.23 -11.64 2.40
CA ALA A 245 5.56 -11.34 3.79
C ALA A 245 4.57 -10.34 4.41
N ILE A 246 4.02 -9.43 3.60
CA ILE A 246 3.08 -8.40 4.04
C ILE A 246 1.86 -8.42 3.12
N ILE A 247 0.66 -8.51 3.72
CA ILE A 247 -0.61 -8.39 3.00
C ILE A 247 -1.22 -7.02 3.31
N ARG A 248 -1.40 -6.19 2.27
CA ARG A 248 -2.05 -4.87 2.34
C ARG A 248 -3.53 -5.01 1.97
N THR A 249 -4.44 -4.71 2.90
CA THR A 249 -5.86 -5.04 2.77
C THR A 249 -6.79 -3.96 3.37
N HIS A 250 -8.02 -3.84 2.81
CA HIS A 250 -9.12 -3.11 3.43
C HIS A 250 -9.87 -3.97 4.46
N ASP A 251 -9.85 -5.29 4.30
CA ASP A 251 -10.65 -6.25 5.05
C ASP A 251 -9.75 -7.00 6.06
N VAL A 252 -9.37 -6.30 7.15
CA VAL A 252 -8.32 -6.75 8.09
C VAL A 252 -8.69 -8.07 8.75
N ALA A 253 -9.81 -8.17 9.47
CA ALA A 253 -10.15 -9.36 10.23
C ALA A 253 -10.18 -10.65 9.37
N PRO A 254 -10.89 -10.71 8.22
CA PRO A 254 -10.86 -11.90 7.36
C PRO A 254 -9.46 -12.22 6.80
N THR A 255 -8.62 -11.18 6.61
CA THR A 255 -7.24 -11.38 6.15
C THR A 255 -6.37 -11.98 7.26
N ILE A 256 -6.55 -11.56 8.50
CA ILE A 256 -5.87 -12.16 9.67
C ILE A 256 -6.28 -13.62 9.84
N ASP A 257 -7.57 -13.94 9.69
CA ASP A 257 -8.03 -15.35 9.70
C ASP A 257 -7.29 -16.18 8.64
N ALA A 258 -7.17 -15.68 7.41
CA ALA A 258 -6.44 -16.35 6.34
C ALA A 258 -4.95 -16.53 6.68
N ILE A 259 -4.28 -15.52 7.25
CA ILE A 259 -2.89 -15.60 7.69
C ILE A 259 -2.73 -16.65 8.79
N ASN A 260 -3.64 -16.69 9.74
CA ASN A 260 -3.59 -17.68 10.83
C ASN A 260 -3.79 -19.12 10.33
N ILE A 261 -4.71 -19.32 9.38
CA ILE A 261 -4.89 -20.62 8.72
C ILE A 261 -3.61 -21.03 7.95
N HIS A 262 -3.03 -20.08 7.19
CA HIS A 262 -1.76 -20.34 6.48
C HIS A 262 -0.64 -20.75 7.45
N ARG A 263 -0.46 -20.02 8.57
CA ARG A 263 0.52 -20.33 9.62
C ARG A 263 0.28 -21.72 10.25
N ALA A 264 -0.97 -22.04 10.56
CA ALA A 264 -1.35 -23.34 11.11
C ALA A 264 -0.98 -24.49 10.16
N ILE A 265 -1.26 -24.34 8.85
CA ILE A 265 -0.89 -25.32 7.82
C ILE A 265 0.64 -25.46 7.72
N ALA A 266 1.39 -24.37 7.84
CA ALA A 266 2.84 -24.38 7.80
C ALA A 266 3.51 -24.90 9.09
N GLY A 267 2.73 -25.24 10.14
CA GLY A 267 3.24 -25.71 11.42
C GLY A 267 3.85 -24.61 12.30
N THR A 268 3.60 -23.34 11.99
CA THR A 268 4.06 -22.20 12.81
C THR A 268 3.11 -22.01 13.99
N PRO A 269 3.60 -21.83 15.24
CA PRO A 269 2.74 -21.59 16.40
C PRO A 269 1.81 -20.37 16.17
N ILE A 270 0.53 -20.54 16.44
CA ILE A 270 -0.43 -19.45 16.43
C ILE A 270 -0.24 -18.69 17.74
N THR A 271 0.29 -17.47 17.68
CA THR A 271 0.29 -16.57 18.82
C THR A 271 -1.15 -16.08 19.04
N GLN A 272 -1.80 -16.60 20.10
CA GLN A 272 -3.03 -15.98 20.58
C GLN A 272 -2.66 -14.60 21.14
N GLY A 273 -3.14 -13.54 20.47
CA GLY A 273 -3.03 -12.16 20.96
C GLY A 273 -4.07 -11.86 22.02
#